data_d2f6bb77e429e37b93757358ee9ab709
#
_entry.id   d2f6bb77e429e37b93757358ee9ab709
#
_cell.length_a   1.000
_cell.length_b   1.000
_cell.length_c   1.000
_cell.angle_alpha   90.00
_cell.angle_beta   90.00
_cell.angle_gamma   90.00
#
_symmetry.space_group_name_H-M   'P 1'
#
loop_
_entity.id
_entity.type
_entity.pdbx_description
1 polymer ?
#
loop_
_entity_poly.entity_id
_entity_poly.type
_entity_poly.pdbx_seq_one_letter_code
_entity_poly.pdbx_strand_id
1 'polypeptide(L)'
;MLLATGCDDPSAVGIGLIGEEGLPVTVRLPADSVLTASQKDRTGNTARVLAGRVADPLVGTLSATGYVDFVMSGTALVDTTIVGVRLEMPRDYVYGDTLGSVTLALHDMTEDWPYAGVGTDTTLSAGPLVRTFTFAPTDTLVQVDLPAEWIAAHDTTFRSSTFSTSFHGFQLAPDEGNAVVGFRFSEIRLLVFTATDTVTFTASKVLTTVARETLPSLPEDRVLLQDGLGQVVRLRFDFSADSVREAGLHAAVLEVPIDSVQLKQTPAGFVRPLPATVRLIGVNAEGNVPVTSLGEPIVLATTTPEGGRLRFRLGSTSLQTLQRLMLGETPVRYLQLEFPTDDNALSPLLLYAGPTLRPTLILMVTPPSP
;
A
#
# COMPACT_ATOMS: atom_id res chain seq x y z
N MET A 1 48.08 -40.73 39.52
CA MET A 1 47.18 -39.60 39.30
C MET A 1 47.60 -39.00 37.95
N LEU A 2 47.00 -39.49 36.86
CA LEU A 2 47.25 -39.01 35.49
C LEU A 2 46.18 -38.02 35.15
N LEU A 3 46.53 -36.76 34.93
CA LEU A 3 45.68 -35.73 34.37
C LEU A 3 45.77 -35.82 32.85
N ALA A 4 44.70 -36.31 32.22
CA ALA A 4 44.51 -36.22 30.77
C ALA A 4 43.92 -34.84 30.49
N THR A 5 44.74 -33.92 29.96
CA THR A 5 44.27 -32.67 29.34
C THR A 5 43.91 -32.97 27.89
N GLY A 6 42.69 -33.32 27.65
CA GLY A 6 42.11 -33.30 26.32
C GLY A 6 41.51 -31.89 26.06
N CYS A 7 42.27 -31.05 25.39
CA CYS A 7 41.70 -29.90 24.70
C CYS A 7 41.22 -30.38 23.32
N ASP A 8 40.00 -30.87 23.24
CA ASP A 8 39.31 -30.95 21.97
C ASP A 8 38.84 -29.56 21.61
N ASP A 9 39.49 -28.93 20.63
CA ASP A 9 39.03 -27.72 19.99
C ASP A 9 37.86 -28.09 19.08
N PRO A 10 36.60 -27.72 19.47
CA PRO A 10 35.41 -28.09 18.67
C PRO A 10 35.34 -27.40 17.30
N SER A 11 36.27 -26.49 17.01
CA SER A 11 36.36 -25.80 15.73
C SER A 11 37.03 -26.62 14.63
N ALA A 12 37.69 -27.75 14.96
CA ALA A 12 38.42 -28.55 13.98
C ALA A 12 37.63 -29.77 13.44
N VAL A 13 36.46 -30.11 14.01
CA VAL A 13 35.70 -31.27 13.57
C VAL A 13 34.78 -30.87 12.42
N GLY A 14 35.19 -31.18 11.20
CA GLY A 14 34.39 -31.05 9.99
C GLY A 14 34.94 -30.10 8.91
N ILE A 15 35.76 -29.11 9.28
CA ILE A 15 36.34 -28.18 8.27
C ILE A 15 37.33 -28.90 7.34
N GLY A 16 38.05 -29.90 7.83
CA GLY A 16 38.96 -30.69 6.98
C GLY A 16 38.29 -31.74 6.10
N LEU A 17 36.99 -31.94 6.19
CA LEU A 17 36.26 -32.89 5.35
C LEU A 17 35.55 -32.18 4.16
N ILE A 18 35.48 -30.86 4.19
CA ILE A 18 34.97 -30.04 3.08
C ILE A 18 36.19 -29.52 2.36
N GLY A 19 36.50 -30.08 1.17
CA GLY A 19 37.54 -29.50 0.32
C GLY A 19 37.26 -28.04 0.07
N GLU A 20 38.28 -27.20 -0.13
CA GLU A 20 38.12 -25.75 -0.40
C GLU A 20 37.15 -25.48 -1.54
N GLU A 21 36.96 -26.44 -2.47
CA GLU A 21 36.03 -26.41 -3.59
C GLU A 21 34.55 -26.48 -3.20
N GLY A 22 34.24 -26.88 -1.96
CA GLY A 22 32.86 -26.96 -1.43
C GLY A 22 32.44 -25.83 -0.48
N LEU A 23 33.29 -24.82 -0.26
CA LEU A 23 32.96 -23.75 0.65
C LEU A 23 31.97 -22.74 0.02
N PRO A 24 30.95 -22.30 0.76
CA PRO A 24 30.05 -21.27 0.28
C PRO A 24 30.79 -19.96 0.01
N VAL A 25 30.51 -19.35 -1.14
CA VAL A 25 31.04 -18.05 -1.53
C VAL A 25 29.90 -17.01 -1.61
N THR A 26 30.26 -15.74 -1.42
CA THR A 26 29.31 -14.64 -1.58
C THR A 26 29.41 -14.05 -2.97
N VAL A 27 28.32 -14.07 -3.71
CA VAL A 27 28.20 -13.44 -5.04
C VAL A 27 27.27 -12.24 -4.95
N ARG A 28 27.64 -11.15 -5.60
CA ARG A 28 26.83 -9.92 -5.67
C ARG A 28 26.40 -9.72 -7.13
N LEU A 29 25.10 -9.77 -7.37
CA LEU A 29 24.50 -9.56 -8.69
C LEU A 29 23.74 -8.23 -8.68
N PRO A 30 24.22 -7.20 -9.36
CA PRO A 30 23.42 -6.00 -9.60
C PRO A 30 22.26 -6.35 -10.54
N ALA A 31 21.13 -5.68 -10.38
CA ALA A 31 20.01 -5.86 -11.32
C ALA A 31 20.40 -5.41 -12.72
N ASP A 32 20.14 -6.23 -13.75
CA ASP A 32 20.37 -5.86 -15.15
C ASP A 32 19.43 -4.75 -15.59
N SER A 33 18.18 -4.85 -15.14
CA SER A 33 17.17 -3.84 -15.41
C SER A 33 16.31 -3.57 -14.18
N VAL A 34 15.90 -2.29 -14.07
CA VAL A 34 14.95 -1.78 -13.09
C VAL A 34 13.85 -1.10 -13.89
N LEU A 35 12.67 -1.68 -13.89
CA LEU A 35 11.55 -1.25 -14.74
C LEU A 35 10.38 -0.82 -13.88
N THR A 36 9.81 0.34 -14.19
CA THR A 36 8.49 0.71 -13.68
C THR A 36 7.43 -0.01 -14.51
N ALA A 37 6.46 -0.63 -13.84
CA ALA A 37 5.33 -1.27 -14.47
C ALA A 37 4.03 -0.86 -13.78
N SER A 38 2.94 -0.90 -14.54
CA SER A 38 1.60 -0.73 -14.00
C SER A 38 0.98 -2.10 -13.74
N GLN A 39 0.39 -2.24 -12.57
CA GLN A 39 -0.42 -3.38 -12.17
C GLN A 39 -1.83 -2.86 -11.93
N LYS A 40 -2.86 -3.65 -12.26
CA LYS A 40 -4.21 -3.30 -11.81
C LYS A 40 -4.24 -3.42 -10.30
N ASP A 41 -4.17 -2.27 -9.65
CA ASP A 41 -4.33 -2.20 -8.22
C ASP A 41 -5.80 -2.42 -7.88
N ARG A 42 -6.05 -3.21 -6.86
CA ARG A 42 -7.40 -3.54 -6.43
C ARG A 42 -7.64 -2.85 -5.11
N THR A 43 -8.62 -1.97 -5.11
CA THR A 43 -9.09 -1.42 -3.85
C THR A 43 -10.10 -2.38 -3.22
N GLY A 44 -10.24 -2.29 -1.93
CA GLY A 44 -11.22 -3.02 -1.16
C GLY A 44 -11.07 -2.62 0.30
N ASN A 45 -11.98 -2.98 1.19
CA ASN A 45 -12.03 -2.65 2.61
C ASN A 45 -10.68 -2.28 3.24
N THR A 46 -10.21 -1.09 2.92
CA THR A 46 -8.97 -0.54 3.46
C THR A 46 -9.21 -0.01 4.87
N ALA A 47 -8.16 0.12 5.66
CA ALA A 47 -8.26 0.64 7.03
C ALA A 47 -8.77 2.09 7.10
N ARG A 48 -8.69 2.82 5.96
CA ARG A 48 -9.13 4.22 5.85
C ARG A 48 -9.69 4.52 4.47
N VAL A 49 -10.50 5.56 4.40
CA VAL A 49 -10.94 6.20 3.17
C VAL A 49 -10.15 7.49 2.97
N LEU A 50 -9.61 7.71 1.76
CA LEU A 50 -8.86 8.91 1.43
C LEU A 50 -9.70 9.86 0.59
N ALA A 51 -9.56 11.16 0.83
CA ALA A 51 -10.16 12.21 0.01
C ALA A 51 -9.26 13.46 -0.02
N GLY A 52 -9.25 14.17 -1.13
CA GLY A 52 -8.48 15.40 -1.29
C GLY A 52 -7.56 15.36 -2.50
N ARG A 53 -6.80 16.43 -2.68
CA ARG A 53 -5.87 16.63 -3.79
C ARG A 53 -4.53 17.10 -3.24
N VAL A 54 -3.43 16.54 -3.74
CA VAL A 54 -2.07 16.94 -3.35
C VAL A 54 -1.20 17.15 -4.58
N ALA A 55 -0.52 18.29 -4.64
CA ALA A 55 0.55 18.56 -5.60
C ALA A 55 1.90 18.36 -4.91
N ASP A 56 2.48 17.17 -5.08
CA ASP A 56 3.80 16.83 -4.53
C ASP A 56 4.89 17.15 -5.57
N PRO A 57 5.90 17.96 -5.24
CA PRO A 57 6.98 18.32 -6.19
C PRO A 57 7.74 17.12 -6.75
N LEU A 58 7.81 16.00 -6.02
CA LEU A 58 8.51 14.78 -6.42
C LEU A 58 7.61 13.80 -7.17
N VAL A 59 6.37 13.66 -6.70
CA VAL A 59 5.45 12.59 -7.14
C VAL A 59 4.50 13.07 -8.25
N GLY A 60 4.29 14.36 -8.37
CA GLY A 60 3.27 14.97 -9.22
C GLY A 60 1.97 15.21 -8.45
N THR A 61 0.90 15.50 -9.17
CA THR A 61 -0.41 15.79 -8.57
C THR A 61 -1.25 14.53 -8.50
N LEU A 62 -1.73 14.23 -7.30
CA LEU A 62 -2.65 13.13 -7.01
C LEU A 62 -3.98 13.67 -6.54
N SER A 63 -5.07 13.03 -6.96
CA SER A 63 -6.43 13.31 -6.54
C SER A 63 -7.05 12.02 -6.02
N ALA A 64 -7.53 12.03 -4.78
CA ALA A 64 -8.18 10.88 -4.14
C ALA A 64 -9.66 11.21 -3.90
N THR A 65 -10.54 10.31 -4.33
CA THR A 65 -11.99 10.38 -4.08
C THR A 65 -12.39 9.22 -3.19
N GLY A 66 -12.96 9.53 -2.04
CA GLY A 66 -13.42 8.57 -1.05
C GLY A 66 -14.90 8.22 -1.20
N TYR A 67 -15.25 6.99 -0.85
CA TYR A 67 -16.65 6.53 -0.80
C TYR A 67 -16.86 5.80 0.52
N VAL A 68 -18.01 6.05 1.15
CA VAL A 68 -18.38 5.43 2.41
C VAL A 68 -19.88 5.13 2.44
N ASP A 69 -20.23 3.91 2.81
CA ASP A 69 -21.61 3.50 3.02
C ASP A 69 -21.83 3.02 4.45
N PHE A 70 -23.09 2.95 4.89
CA PHE A 70 -23.43 2.79 6.29
C PHE A 70 -24.43 1.65 6.51
N VAL A 71 -24.38 1.08 7.68
CA VAL A 71 -25.35 0.13 8.21
C VAL A 71 -25.86 0.61 9.56
N MET A 72 -27.13 0.40 9.81
CA MET A 72 -27.73 0.74 11.10
C MET A 72 -27.19 -0.16 12.20
N SER A 73 -26.69 0.46 13.28
CA SER A 73 -26.25 -0.25 14.47
C SER A 73 -27.34 -0.16 15.54
N GLY A 74 -28.34 -1.02 15.48
CA GLY A 74 -29.41 -1.03 16.51
C GLY A 74 -30.82 -1.13 15.94
N THR A 75 -31.80 -0.65 16.72
CA THR A 75 -33.23 -0.70 16.39
C THR A 75 -33.62 0.40 15.41
N ALA A 76 -34.50 0.11 14.48
CA ALA A 76 -35.04 1.08 13.54
C ALA A 76 -35.65 2.30 14.24
N LEU A 77 -35.53 3.46 13.60
CA LEU A 77 -36.16 4.72 14.04
C LEU A 77 -37.67 4.63 13.81
N VAL A 78 -38.42 4.20 14.82
CA VAL A 78 -39.88 4.11 14.72
C VAL A 78 -40.49 5.32 15.47
N ASP A 79 -41.40 6.03 14.81
CA ASP A 79 -42.25 7.09 15.36
C ASP A 79 -41.51 8.26 16.06
N THR A 80 -40.27 8.53 15.71
CA THR A 80 -39.47 9.64 16.24
C THR A 80 -39.19 10.69 15.19
N THR A 81 -39.21 11.97 15.54
CA THR A 81 -38.84 13.05 14.62
C THR A 81 -37.32 13.19 14.56
N ILE A 82 -36.76 13.12 13.35
CA ILE A 82 -35.34 13.40 13.11
C ILE A 82 -35.14 14.91 13.16
N VAL A 83 -34.28 15.38 14.07
CA VAL A 83 -33.97 16.81 14.27
C VAL A 83 -32.63 17.22 13.69
N GLY A 84 -31.78 16.27 13.34
CA GLY A 84 -30.48 16.52 12.71
C GLY A 84 -29.79 15.23 12.28
N VAL A 85 -28.88 15.34 11.34
CA VAL A 85 -27.97 14.26 10.94
C VAL A 85 -26.58 14.83 10.80
N ARG A 86 -25.58 14.11 11.32
CA ARG A 86 -24.17 14.50 11.28
C ARG A 86 -23.31 13.34 10.82
N LEU A 87 -22.45 13.62 9.87
CA LEU A 87 -21.36 12.72 9.49
C LEU A 87 -20.12 13.05 10.35
N GLU A 88 -19.59 12.05 11.06
CA GLU A 88 -18.38 12.16 11.87
C GLU A 88 -17.28 11.29 11.28
N MET A 89 -16.11 11.87 11.03
CA MET A 89 -14.99 11.25 10.35
C MET A 89 -13.69 11.51 11.14
N PRO A 90 -13.26 10.61 12.02
CA PRO A 90 -11.98 10.71 12.69
C PRO A 90 -10.83 10.59 11.69
N ARG A 91 -9.98 11.62 11.63
CA ARG A 91 -8.83 11.68 10.74
C ARG A 91 -7.61 11.03 11.41
N ASP A 92 -6.94 10.13 10.70
CA ASP A 92 -5.71 9.49 11.16
C ASP A 92 -4.54 9.65 10.17
N TYR A 93 -4.76 10.32 9.03
CA TYR A 93 -3.77 10.40 7.96
C TYR A 93 -3.82 11.77 7.26
N VAL A 94 -2.63 12.23 6.83
CA VAL A 94 -2.48 13.40 5.99
C VAL A 94 -1.29 13.22 5.04
N TYR A 95 -1.48 13.62 3.78
CA TYR A 95 -0.43 13.75 2.77
C TYR A 95 -0.58 15.11 2.09
N GLY A 96 0.42 15.97 2.24
CA GLY A 96 0.42 17.30 1.64
C GLY A 96 0.61 18.43 2.64
N ASP A 97 0.07 19.59 2.31
CA ASP A 97 0.17 20.81 3.12
C ASP A 97 -0.71 20.71 4.38
N THR A 98 -0.10 20.89 5.55
CA THR A 98 -0.78 20.90 6.85
C THR A 98 -1.09 22.30 7.37
N LEU A 99 -0.62 23.35 6.69
CA LEU A 99 -0.81 24.74 7.11
C LEU A 99 -2.03 25.39 6.44
N GLY A 100 -2.48 24.84 5.33
CA GLY A 100 -3.66 25.31 4.60
C GLY A 100 -4.96 24.68 5.11
N SER A 101 -5.98 24.74 4.27
CA SER A 101 -7.25 24.06 4.47
C SER A 101 -7.54 23.07 3.35
N VAL A 102 -8.39 22.10 3.64
CA VAL A 102 -8.96 21.17 2.65
C VAL A 102 -10.45 21.39 2.56
N THR A 103 -10.96 21.53 1.36
CA THR A 103 -12.38 21.56 1.05
C THR A 103 -12.76 20.29 0.30
N LEU A 104 -13.80 19.62 0.78
CA LEU A 104 -14.37 18.44 0.14
C LEU A 104 -15.83 18.71 -0.23
N ALA A 105 -16.26 18.17 -1.36
CA ALA A 105 -17.65 18.10 -1.76
C ALA A 105 -18.22 16.73 -1.36
N LEU A 106 -19.28 16.75 -0.54
CA LEU A 106 -20.04 15.57 -0.15
C LEU A 106 -21.18 15.37 -1.15
N HIS A 107 -21.15 14.28 -1.87
CA HIS A 107 -22.22 13.90 -2.80
C HIS A 107 -22.96 12.67 -2.27
N ASP A 108 -24.27 12.65 -2.53
CA ASP A 108 -25.09 11.47 -2.30
C ASP A 108 -24.77 10.40 -3.35
N MET A 109 -24.82 9.11 -2.98
CA MET A 109 -24.71 8.01 -3.94
C MET A 109 -26.12 7.52 -4.27
N THR A 110 -26.41 7.39 -5.58
CA THR A 110 -27.75 7.03 -6.05
C THR A 110 -27.93 5.56 -6.38
N GLU A 111 -26.82 4.81 -6.41
CA GLU A 111 -26.80 3.38 -6.73
C GLU A 111 -25.76 2.66 -5.87
N ASP A 112 -25.96 1.35 -5.70
CA ASP A 112 -24.99 0.50 -5.01
C ASP A 112 -23.69 0.42 -5.83
N TRP A 113 -22.57 0.32 -5.12
CA TRP A 113 -21.26 0.34 -5.73
C TRP A 113 -20.38 -0.79 -5.19
N PRO A 114 -19.51 -1.37 -6.06
CA PRO A 114 -18.59 -2.43 -5.65
C PRO A 114 -17.48 -1.86 -4.77
N TYR A 115 -17.18 -2.54 -3.67
CA TYR A 115 -16.15 -2.12 -2.71
C TYR A 115 -14.91 -3.04 -2.69
N ALA A 116 -14.92 -4.14 -3.43
CA ALA A 116 -13.83 -5.10 -3.48
C ALA A 116 -13.49 -5.49 -4.93
N GLY A 117 -12.19 -5.60 -5.22
CA GLY A 117 -11.71 -6.01 -6.53
C GLY A 117 -11.87 -4.96 -7.65
N VAL A 118 -12.15 -3.72 -7.27
CA VAL A 118 -12.30 -2.56 -8.17
C VAL A 118 -10.92 -1.96 -8.41
N GLY A 119 -10.64 -1.53 -9.63
CA GLY A 119 -9.41 -0.79 -9.92
C GLY A 119 -9.39 0.57 -9.21
N THR A 120 -8.23 1.01 -8.77
CA THR A 120 -8.06 2.34 -8.15
C THR A 120 -8.43 3.49 -9.09
N ASP A 121 -8.41 3.25 -10.39
CA ASP A 121 -8.78 4.18 -11.46
C ASP A 121 -10.27 4.14 -11.84
N THR A 122 -11.08 3.36 -11.12
CA THR A 122 -12.52 3.27 -11.39
C THR A 122 -13.22 4.57 -11.05
N THR A 123 -14.06 5.05 -11.95
CA THR A 123 -14.95 6.20 -11.71
C THR A 123 -16.33 5.69 -11.39
N LEU A 124 -16.88 6.08 -10.24
CA LEU A 124 -18.25 5.84 -9.85
C LEU A 124 -19.08 7.11 -10.07
N SER A 125 -20.34 6.93 -10.46
CA SER A 125 -21.24 8.06 -10.69
C SER A 125 -21.63 8.69 -9.35
N ALA A 126 -21.33 9.97 -9.20
CA ALA A 126 -21.80 10.77 -8.08
C ALA A 126 -23.24 11.19 -8.29
N GLY A 127 -24.03 11.19 -7.25
CA GLY A 127 -25.35 11.82 -7.19
C GLY A 127 -25.28 13.33 -6.91
N PRO A 128 -26.38 13.92 -6.42
CA PRO A 128 -26.45 15.35 -6.11
C PRO A 128 -25.41 15.77 -5.05
N LEU A 129 -24.93 17.02 -5.15
CA LEU A 129 -24.15 17.64 -4.10
C LEU A 129 -25.04 17.84 -2.86
N VAL A 130 -24.63 17.26 -1.75
CA VAL A 130 -25.28 17.45 -0.44
C VAL A 130 -24.74 18.69 0.23
N ARG A 131 -23.41 18.81 0.30
CA ARG A 131 -22.74 19.93 0.96
C ARG A 131 -21.27 20.00 0.59
N THR A 132 -20.73 21.21 0.53
CA THR A 132 -19.28 21.47 0.57
C THR A 132 -18.88 21.84 1.99
N PHE A 133 -17.75 21.33 2.47
CA PHE A 133 -17.24 21.62 3.81
C PHE A 133 -15.72 21.75 3.82
N THR A 134 -15.23 22.64 4.69
CA THR A 134 -13.81 22.99 4.81
C THR A 134 -13.32 22.73 6.22
N PHE A 135 -12.11 22.20 6.36
CA PHE A 135 -11.47 21.91 7.64
C PHE A 135 -9.94 22.02 7.52
N ALA A 136 -9.24 22.09 8.66
CA ALA A 136 -7.79 22.03 8.67
C ALA A 136 -7.30 20.57 8.51
N PRO A 137 -6.28 20.30 7.69
CA PRO A 137 -5.72 18.93 7.56
C PRO A 137 -5.23 18.34 8.89
N THR A 138 -5.03 19.18 9.90
CA THR A 138 -4.60 18.78 11.24
C THR A 138 -5.76 18.50 12.22
N ASP A 139 -7.01 18.79 11.85
CA ASP A 139 -8.17 18.48 12.68
C ASP A 139 -8.26 16.96 12.88
N THR A 140 -8.40 16.53 14.12
CA THR A 140 -8.47 15.10 14.46
C THR A 140 -9.84 14.47 14.22
N LEU A 141 -10.88 15.30 14.20
CA LEU A 141 -12.26 14.90 13.94
C LEU A 141 -12.91 15.93 13.02
N VAL A 142 -13.42 15.45 11.89
CA VAL A 142 -14.20 16.25 10.95
C VAL A 142 -15.67 15.92 11.15
N GLN A 143 -16.48 16.96 11.41
CA GLN A 143 -17.92 16.85 11.63
C GLN A 143 -18.66 17.65 10.57
N VAL A 144 -19.63 17.04 9.93
CA VAL A 144 -20.44 17.63 8.85
C VAL A 144 -21.91 17.48 9.17
N ASP A 145 -22.57 18.58 9.56
CA ASP A 145 -24.03 18.60 9.73
C ASP A 145 -24.69 18.61 8.35
N LEU A 146 -25.62 17.70 8.11
CA LEU A 146 -26.31 17.59 6.84
C LEU A 146 -27.47 18.59 6.73
N PRO A 147 -27.76 19.08 5.51
CA PRO A 147 -28.83 20.08 5.29
C PRO A 147 -30.22 19.54 5.64
N ALA A 148 -31.10 20.42 6.11
CA ALA A 148 -32.45 20.03 6.50
C ALA A 148 -33.29 19.46 5.34
N GLU A 149 -33.11 20.00 4.13
CA GLU A 149 -33.75 19.50 2.91
C GLU A 149 -33.28 18.09 2.56
N TRP A 150 -32.00 17.77 2.74
CA TRP A 150 -31.46 16.42 2.54
C TRP A 150 -32.05 15.45 3.58
N ILE A 151 -32.13 15.87 4.85
CA ILE A 151 -32.70 15.07 5.95
C ILE A 151 -34.18 14.76 5.65
N ALA A 152 -34.95 15.76 5.21
CA ALA A 152 -36.34 15.56 4.87
C ALA A 152 -36.55 14.59 3.69
N ALA A 153 -35.67 14.65 2.68
CA ALA A 153 -35.72 13.74 1.54
C ALA A 153 -35.39 12.28 1.94
N HIS A 154 -34.59 12.06 2.97
CA HIS A 154 -34.14 10.75 3.43
C HIS A 154 -34.86 10.24 4.70
N ASP A 155 -35.85 10.96 5.24
CA ASP A 155 -36.54 10.60 6.48
C ASP A 155 -37.14 9.17 6.42
N THR A 156 -37.79 8.82 5.33
CA THR A 156 -38.34 7.47 5.12
C THR A 156 -37.26 6.39 5.03
N THR A 157 -36.11 6.71 4.43
CA THR A 157 -34.96 5.79 4.29
C THR A 157 -34.39 5.47 5.67
N PHE A 158 -34.21 6.47 6.53
CA PHE A 158 -33.70 6.26 7.89
C PHE A 158 -34.62 5.42 8.78
N ARG A 159 -35.92 5.41 8.49
CA ARG A 159 -36.93 4.62 9.20
C ARG A 159 -37.11 3.22 8.66
N SER A 160 -36.54 2.96 7.49
CA SER A 160 -36.74 1.68 6.81
C SER A 160 -35.89 0.58 7.43
N SER A 161 -36.48 -0.60 7.60
CA SER A 161 -35.75 -1.83 7.92
C SER A 161 -34.80 -2.27 6.80
N THR A 162 -34.96 -1.70 5.59
CA THR A 162 -34.11 -1.94 4.42
C THR A 162 -33.11 -0.80 4.20
N PHE A 163 -32.77 -0.01 5.25
CA PHE A 163 -31.83 1.10 5.15
C PHE A 163 -30.56 0.73 4.37
N SER A 164 -29.90 -0.36 4.73
CA SER A 164 -28.65 -0.80 4.12
C SER A 164 -28.72 -1.19 2.64
N THR A 165 -29.93 -1.29 2.08
CA THR A 165 -30.15 -1.58 0.65
C THR A 165 -30.82 -0.42 -0.09
N SER A 166 -31.22 0.62 0.64
CA SER A 166 -31.92 1.81 0.09
C SER A 166 -31.08 3.07 0.19
N PHE A 167 -30.08 3.08 1.06
CA PHE A 167 -29.08 4.12 1.19
C PHE A 167 -27.75 3.58 0.68
N HIS A 168 -27.08 4.33 -0.16
CA HIS A 168 -25.86 3.89 -0.82
C HIS A 168 -24.63 4.71 -0.39
N GLY A 169 -24.80 5.53 0.67
CA GLY A 169 -23.72 6.30 1.27
C GLY A 169 -23.35 7.56 0.53
N PHE A 170 -22.11 7.99 0.73
CA PHE A 170 -21.58 9.25 0.23
C PHE A 170 -20.29 9.07 -0.56
N GLN A 171 -20.08 10.00 -1.52
CA GLN A 171 -18.81 10.29 -2.13
C GLN A 171 -18.19 11.53 -1.46
N LEU A 172 -16.90 11.47 -1.15
CA LEU A 172 -16.06 12.57 -0.69
C LEU A 172 -15.15 12.97 -1.85
N ALA A 173 -15.55 13.95 -2.64
CA ALA A 173 -14.78 14.43 -3.78
C ALA A 173 -13.85 15.59 -3.40
N PRO A 174 -12.62 15.67 -3.93
CA PRO A 174 -11.76 16.82 -3.72
C PRO A 174 -12.35 18.06 -4.40
N ASP A 175 -12.32 19.21 -3.71
CA ASP A 175 -12.74 20.51 -4.23
C ASP A 175 -11.56 21.48 -4.20
N GLU A 176 -11.11 21.91 -3.01
CA GLU A 176 -9.99 22.84 -2.87
C GLU A 176 -8.96 22.34 -1.83
N GLY A 177 -7.74 22.87 -1.93
CA GLY A 177 -6.65 22.57 -0.99
C GLY A 177 -5.50 21.76 -1.63
N ASN A 178 -4.45 21.54 -0.84
CA ASN A 178 -3.25 20.84 -1.26
C ASN A 178 -2.87 19.71 -0.27
N ALA A 179 -3.86 18.96 0.18
CA ALA A 179 -3.63 17.75 0.96
C ALA A 179 -4.68 16.69 0.66
N VAL A 180 -4.25 15.44 0.71
CA VAL A 180 -5.11 14.26 0.84
C VAL A 180 -5.19 13.89 2.31
N VAL A 181 -6.39 13.72 2.81
CA VAL A 181 -6.66 13.29 4.18
C VAL A 181 -7.24 11.89 4.21
N GLY A 182 -7.01 11.16 5.29
CA GLY A 182 -7.57 9.83 5.49
C GLY A 182 -8.40 9.76 6.76
N PHE A 183 -9.55 9.12 6.65
CA PHE A 183 -10.50 8.91 7.74
C PHE A 183 -10.53 7.42 8.09
N ARG A 184 -10.41 7.11 9.37
CA ARG A 184 -10.36 5.73 9.86
C ARG A 184 -11.71 5.05 9.70
N PHE A 185 -11.77 4.04 8.83
CA PHE A 185 -13.01 3.33 8.47
C PHE A 185 -13.82 2.87 9.69
N SER A 186 -13.19 2.19 10.63
CA SER A 186 -13.88 1.62 11.80
C SER A 186 -14.51 2.65 12.73
N GLU A 187 -14.18 3.92 12.57
CA GLU A 187 -14.63 5.01 13.45
C GLU A 187 -15.53 6.03 12.73
N ILE A 188 -15.74 5.93 11.41
CA ILE A 188 -16.67 6.78 10.68
C ILE A 188 -18.10 6.45 11.14
N ARG A 189 -18.88 7.48 11.46
CA ARG A 189 -20.26 7.38 11.96
C ARG A 189 -21.17 8.37 11.26
N LEU A 190 -22.41 7.95 11.01
CA LEU A 190 -23.49 8.82 10.65
C LEU A 190 -24.43 8.85 11.86
N LEU A 191 -24.52 9.99 12.52
CA LEU A 191 -25.32 10.20 13.71
C LEU A 191 -26.66 10.83 13.33
N VAL A 192 -27.75 10.17 13.69
CA VAL A 192 -29.10 10.66 13.49
C VAL A 192 -29.67 11.09 14.84
N PHE A 193 -29.88 12.39 15.02
CA PHE A 193 -30.40 12.98 16.23
C PHE A 193 -31.93 13.00 16.18
N THR A 194 -32.55 12.52 17.23
CA THR A 194 -33.97 12.65 17.48
C THR A 194 -34.22 13.58 18.65
N ALA A 195 -35.47 13.90 18.98
CA ALA A 195 -35.80 14.75 20.12
C ALA A 195 -35.31 14.20 21.47
N THR A 196 -35.11 12.87 21.57
CA THR A 196 -34.84 12.19 22.83
C THR A 196 -33.58 11.32 22.81
N ASP A 197 -33.02 10.99 21.63
CA ASP A 197 -31.94 10.03 21.50
C ASP A 197 -31.06 10.32 20.27
N THR A 198 -29.93 9.61 20.17
CA THR A 198 -29.04 9.60 19.01
C THR A 198 -28.85 8.19 18.51
N VAL A 199 -29.25 7.94 17.27
CA VAL A 199 -29.03 6.65 16.60
C VAL A 199 -27.77 6.71 15.75
N THR A 200 -26.91 5.71 15.93
CA THR A 200 -25.62 5.62 15.23
C THR A 200 -25.70 4.63 14.08
N PHE A 201 -25.28 5.08 12.91
CA PHE A 201 -25.02 4.23 11.76
C PHE A 201 -23.50 4.12 11.58
N THR A 202 -22.99 2.91 11.48
CA THR A 202 -21.56 2.65 11.33
C THR A 202 -21.20 2.44 9.87
N ALA A 203 -20.02 2.87 9.47
CA ALA A 203 -19.54 2.58 8.14
C ALA A 203 -19.47 1.05 7.91
N SER A 204 -19.99 0.58 6.77
CA SER A 204 -20.10 -0.84 6.39
C SER A 204 -19.17 -1.20 5.25
N LYS A 205 -18.93 -0.29 4.33
CA LYS A 205 -17.98 -0.43 3.23
C LYS A 205 -17.35 0.91 2.88
N VAL A 206 -16.10 0.86 2.44
CA VAL A 206 -15.35 2.02 1.96
C VAL A 206 -14.60 1.69 0.70
N LEU A 207 -14.34 2.71 -0.10
CA LEU A 207 -13.54 2.65 -1.30
C LEU A 207 -12.77 3.97 -1.42
N THR A 208 -11.57 3.91 -1.99
CA THR A 208 -10.85 5.10 -2.45
C THR A 208 -10.43 4.87 -3.89
N THR A 209 -10.74 5.83 -4.76
CA THR A 209 -10.19 5.89 -6.10
C THR A 209 -9.14 6.99 -6.18
N VAL A 210 -8.08 6.77 -6.96
CA VAL A 210 -6.97 7.70 -7.03
C VAL A 210 -6.62 7.96 -8.50
N ALA A 211 -6.54 9.22 -8.86
CA ALA A 211 -6.10 9.66 -10.17
C ALA A 211 -4.76 10.41 -10.04
N ARG A 212 -3.85 10.16 -10.98
CA ARG A 212 -2.67 10.99 -11.16
C ARG A 212 -2.93 12.02 -12.26
N GLU A 213 -2.99 13.30 -11.88
CA GLU A 213 -3.26 14.40 -12.80
C GLU A 213 -2.00 14.84 -13.56
N THR A 214 -0.86 14.81 -12.89
CA THR A 214 0.43 15.15 -13.51
C THR A 214 1.48 14.08 -13.19
N LEU A 215 2.35 13.83 -14.17
CA LEU A 215 3.45 12.87 -14.00
C LEU A 215 4.58 13.47 -13.14
N PRO A 216 5.29 12.63 -12.39
CA PRO A 216 6.46 13.06 -11.65
C PRO A 216 7.60 13.44 -12.59
N SER A 217 8.41 14.43 -12.19
CA SER A 217 9.68 14.75 -12.84
C SER A 217 10.81 14.11 -12.07
N LEU A 218 11.26 12.93 -12.51
CA LEU A 218 12.31 12.16 -11.84
C LEU A 218 13.64 12.27 -12.59
N PRO A 219 14.79 12.23 -11.87
CA PRO A 219 16.09 12.00 -12.51
C PRO A 219 16.09 10.66 -13.26
N GLU A 220 16.87 10.59 -14.36
CA GLU A 220 16.93 9.39 -15.24
C GLU A 220 17.36 8.09 -14.51
N ASP A 221 18.15 8.23 -13.45
CA ASP A 221 18.65 7.12 -12.66
C ASP A 221 17.77 6.82 -11.42
N ARG A 222 16.51 7.25 -11.44
CA ARG A 222 15.52 7.03 -10.38
C ARG A 222 14.25 6.40 -10.94
N VAL A 223 13.65 5.54 -10.11
CA VAL A 223 12.30 5.02 -10.35
C VAL A 223 11.44 5.24 -9.11
N LEU A 224 10.18 5.52 -9.34
CA LEU A 224 9.19 5.73 -8.29
C LEU A 224 8.38 4.45 -8.08
N LEU A 225 8.34 3.97 -6.86
CA LEU A 225 7.37 3.01 -6.37
C LEU A 225 6.29 3.80 -5.62
N GLN A 226 5.02 3.67 -6.01
CA GLN A 226 3.93 4.49 -5.48
C GLN A 226 2.74 3.62 -5.08
N ASP A 227 2.34 3.74 -3.82
CA ASP A 227 1.14 3.09 -3.29
C ASP A 227 -0.15 3.69 -3.88
N GLY A 228 -1.20 2.87 -3.98
CA GLY A 228 -2.55 3.27 -4.38
C GLY A 228 -2.74 3.62 -5.86
N LEU A 229 -1.71 3.49 -6.69
CA LEU A 229 -1.74 3.79 -8.13
C LEU A 229 -1.40 2.58 -8.99
N GLY A 230 -1.21 1.41 -8.39
CA GLY A 230 -0.78 0.21 -9.11
C GLY A 230 0.61 0.33 -9.73
N GLN A 231 1.42 1.29 -9.29
CA GLN A 231 2.76 1.47 -9.80
C GLN A 231 3.75 0.60 -9.03
N VAL A 232 4.34 -0.38 -9.72
CA VAL A 232 5.28 -1.35 -9.16
C VAL A 232 6.65 -1.24 -9.83
N VAL A 233 7.68 -1.77 -9.17
CA VAL A 233 9.04 -1.81 -9.72
C VAL A 233 9.47 -3.26 -9.91
N ARG A 234 9.87 -3.62 -11.14
CA ARG A 234 10.36 -4.95 -11.52
C ARG A 234 11.86 -4.95 -11.69
N LEU A 235 12.49 -5.93 -11.08
CA LEU A 235 13.93 -6.14 -11.10
C LEU A 235 14.22 -7.42 -11.87
N ARG A 236 15.16 -7.37 -12.81
CA ARG A 236 15.67 -8.52 -13.49
C ARG A 236 17.13 -8.74 -13.10
N PHE A 237 17.53 -10.00 -12.96
CA PHE A 237 18.90 -10.41 -12.67
C PHE A 237 19.35 -11.43 -13.68
N ASP A 238 20.63 -11.36 -14.07
CA ASP A 238 21.27 -12.36 -14.91
C ASP A 238 21.93 -13.42 -14.02
N PHE A 239 21.47 -14.67 -14.15
CA PHE A 239 22.01 -15.83 -13.44
C PHE A 239 22.86 -16.71 -14.36
N SER A 240 23.26 -16.23 -15.54
CA SER A 240 24.02 -17.02 -16.52
C SER A 240 25.49 -17.23 -16.16
N ALA A 241 26.03 -16.44 -15.21
CA ALA A 241 27.42 -16.58 -14.79
C ALA A 241 27.69 -17.96 -14.17
N ASP A 242 28.82 -18.61 -14.53
CA ASP A 242 29.20 -19.95 -14.08
C ASP A 242 29.24 -20.08 -12.54
N SER A 243 29.59 -19.00 -11.84
CA SER A 243 29.61 -18.96 -10.36
C SER A 243 28.23 -19.00 -9.71
N VAL A 244 27.15 -18.82 -10.48
CA VAL A 244 25.77 -18.75 -10.00
C VAL A 244 24.91 -19.82 -10.63
N ARG A 245 25.14 -20.08 -11.91
CA ARG A 245 24.42 -21.11 -12.67
C ARG A 245 24.67 -22.48 -12.04
N GLU A 246 23.61 -23.18 -11.72
CA GLU A 246 23.65 -24.52 -11.09
C GLU A 246 24.27 -24.55 -9.67
N ALA A 247 24.61 -23.39 -9.09
CA ALA A 247 25.14 -23.33 -7.73
C ALA A 247 24.08 -23.66 -6.68
N GLY A 248 24.47 -24.29 -5.60
CA GLY A 248 23.60 -24.55 -4.45
C GLY A 248 23.40 -23.27 -3.64
N LEU A 249 22.17 -22.79 -3.50
CA LEU A 249 21.83 -21.53 -2.80
C LEU A 249 21.59 -21.79 -1.32
N HIS A 250 22.35 -21.10 -0.44
CA HIS A 250 22.23 -21.19 1.02
C HIS A 250 21.55 -19.99 1.66
N ALA A 251 21.80 -18.79 1.15
CA ALA A 251 21.17 -17.57 1.62
C ALA A 251 21.06 -16.55 0.48
N ALA A 252 20.06 -15.68 0.58
CA ALA A 252 19.90 -14.56 -0.34
C ALA A 252 19.37 -13.32 0.39
N VAL A 253 19.93 -12.16 0.03
CA VAL A 253 19.47 -10.86 0.47
C VAL A 253 19.38 -9.94 -0.74
N LEU A 254 18.22 -9.34 -0.96
CA LEU A 254 18.07 -8.26 -1.94
C LEU A 254 18.20 -6.92 -1.22
N GLU A 255 19.18 -6.12 -1.63
CA GLU A 255 19.35 -4.74 -1.18
C GLU A 255 18.91 -3.78 -2.27
N VAL A 256 17.98 -2.86 -1.93
CA VAL A 256 17.46 -1.85 -2.85
C VAL A 256 17.75 -0.47 -2.25
N PRO A 257 18.62 0.33 -2.84
CA PRO A 257 18.94 1.66 -2.32
C PRO A 257 17.80 2.65 -2.59
N ILE A 258 17.51 3.49 -1.57
CA ILE A 258 16.45 4.50 -1.58
C ILE A 258 17.09 5.89 -1.58
N ASP A 259 16.58 6.81 -2.39
CA ASP A 259 16.92 8.23 -2.30
C ASP A 259 16.13 8.91 -1.18
N SER A 260 16.55 8.63 0.04
CA SER A 260 15.94 9.18 1.25
C SER A 260 16.18 10.69 1.41
N VAL A 261 17.16 11.25 0.70
CA VAL A 261 17.45 12.69 0.72
C VAL A 261 16.36 13.44 -0.03
N GLN A 262 16.08 13.05 -1.27
CA GLN A 262 14.99 13.67 -2.05
C GLN A 262 13.60 13.42 -1.44
N LEU A 263 13.37 12.23 -0.89
CA LEU A 263 12.10 11.94 -0.20
C LEU A 263 11.83 12.85 1.00
N LYS A 264 12.87 13.31 1.68
CA LYS A 264 12.75 14.21 2.83
C LYS A 264 12.71 15.69 2.45
N GLN A 265 13.04 16.03 1.21
CA GLN A 265 12.93 17.41 0.72
C GLN A 265 11.47 17.75 0.46
N THR A 266 10.83 18.41 1.43
CA THR A 266 9.45 18.87 1.35
C THR A 266 9.37 20.35 1.68
N PRO A 267 8.39 21.09 1.13
CA PRO A 267 8.07 22.45 1.57
C PRO A 267 7.74 22.49 3.07
N ALA A 268 7.85 23.66 3.69
CA ALA A 268 7.45 23.86 5.07
C ALA A 268 5.97 23.49 5.28
N GLY A 269 5.68 22.71 6.31
CA GLY A 269 4.33 22.22 6.59
C GLY A 269 3.84 21.10 5.69
N PHE A 270 4.65 20.64 4.74
CA PHE A 270 4.26 19.55 3.85
C PHE A 270 4.68 18.18 4.42
N VAL A 271 3.72 17.30 4.61
CA VAL A 271 3.92 15.92 5.07
C VAL A 271 3.88 14.98 3.87
N ARG A 272 4.96 14.22 3.67
CA ARG A 272 5.00 13.09 2.73
C ARG A 272 4.99 11.80 3.54
N PRO A 273 3.98 10.92 3.37
CA PRO A 273 3.91 9.67 4.11
C PRO A 273 5.06 8.76 3.69
N LEU A 274 5.63 8.06 4.66
CA LEU A 274 6.61 7.01 4.40
C LEU A 274 5.91 5.65 4.51
N PRO A 275 6.22 4.70 3.63
CA PRO A 275 5.60 3.38 3.69
C PRO A 275 6.06 2.61 4.91
N ALA A 276 5.13 1.92 5.55
CA ALA A 276 5.45 1.03 6.67
C ALA A 276 6.13 -0.25 6.17
N THR A 277 5.68 -0.80 5.05
CA THR A 277 6.11 -2.11 4.56
C THR A 277 6.20 -2.12 3.04
N VAL A 278 7.18 -2.85 2.51
CA VAL A 278 7.31 -3.17 1.08
C VAL A 278 7.39 -4.68 0.93
N ARG A 279 6.67 -5.23 -0.05
CA ARG A 279 6.68 -6.66 -0.40
C ARG A 279 7.61 -6.91 -1.58
N LEU A 280 8.23 -8.08 -1.55
CA LEU A 280 8.96 -8.66 -2.68
C LEU A 280 8.20 -9.89 -3.14
N ILE A 281 7.79 -9.90 -4.41
CA ILE A 281 7.09 -11.02 -5.02
C ILE A 281 7.79 -11.48 -6.31
N GLY A 282 7.52 -12.70 -6.76
CA GLY A 282 7.96 -13.17 -8.06
C GLY A 282 6.85 -12.99 -9.10
N VAL A 283 7.17 -12.49 -10.30
CA VAL A 283 6.20 -12.35 -11.40
C VAL A 283 6.74 -12.96 -12.70
N ASN A 284 5.84 -13.45 -13.55
CA ASN A 284 6.20 -13.99 -14.85
C ASN A 284 6.49 -12.88 -15.89
N ALA A 285 6.74 -13.23 -17.12
CA ALA A 285 7.06 -12.28 -18.20
C ALA A 285 5.91 -11.29 -18.46
N GLU A 286 4.67 -11.74 -18.35
CA GLU A 286 3.46 -10.94 -18.53
C GLU A 286 3.12 -10.06 -17.31
N GLY A 287 3.84 -10.30 -16.19
CA GLY A 287 3.60 -9.60 -14.93
C GLY A 287 2.53 -10.24 -14.05
N ASN A 288 2.10 -11.45 -14.38
CA ASN A 288 1.19 -12.20 -13.54
C ASN A 288 1.93 -12.76 -12.32
N VAL A 289 1.31 -12.66 -11.18
CA VAL A 289 1.83 -13.15 -9.92
C VAL A 289 1.43 -14.61 -9.77
N PRO A 290 2.37 -15.55 -9.57
CA PRO A 290 2.03 -16.91 -9.16
C PRO A 290 1.30 -16.86 -7.81
N VAL A 291 0.20 -17.59 -7.74
CA VAL A 291 -0.63 -17.64 -6.54
C VAL A 291 -0.51 -18.99 -5.85
N THR A 292 -0.78 -19.00 -4.56
CA THR A 292 -0.95 -20.21 -3.76
C THR A 292 -2.21 -20.96 -4.18
N SER A 293 -2.43 -22.16 -3.66
CA SER A 293 -3.68 -22.91 -3.83
C SER A 293 -4.93 -22.15 -3.31
N LEU A 294 -4.74 -21.14 -2.46
CA LEU A 294 -5.80 -20.27 -1.97
C LEU A 294 -6.00 -19.00 -2.81
N GLY A 295 -5.25 -18.85 -3.91
CA GLY A 295 -5.34 -17.69 -4.79
C GLY A 295 -4.55 -16.46 -4.31
N GLU A 296 -3.75 -16.59 -3.26
CA GLU A 296 -2.95 -15.47 -2.73
C GLU A 296 -1.59 -15.36 -3.41
N PRO A 297 -1.07 -14.15 -3.63
CA PRO A 297 0.28 -13.94 -4.17
C PRO A 297 1.35 -14.62 -3.32
N ILE A 298 2.34 -15.23 -3.96
CA ILE A 298 3.50 -15.79 -3.27
C ILE A 298 4.46 -14.66 -2.90
N VAL A 299 4.39 -14.21 -1.64
CA VAL A 299 5.29 -13.20 -1.09
C VAL A 299 6.62 -13.85 -0.73
N LEU A 300 7.70 -13.39 -1.35
CA LEU A 300 9.07 -13.89 -1.09
C LEU A 300 9.66 -13.30 0.19
N ALA A 301 9.46 -12.02 0.43
CA ALA A 301 9.89 -11.34 1.64
C ALA A 301 9.13 -10.03 1.82
N THR A 302 9.14 -9.52 3.05
CA THR A 302 8.67 -8.19 3.40
C THR A 302 9.76 -7.45 4.16
N THR A 303 9.81 -6.12 4.02
CA THR A 303 10.77 -5.29 4.77
C THR A 303 10.20 -3.88 4.95
N THR A 304 10.76 -3.15 5.91
CA THR A 304 10.53 -1.71 6.10
C THR A 304 11.73 -0.92 5.58
N PRO A 305 11.54 0.31 5.08
CA PRO A 305 12.65 1.20 4.73
C PRO A 305 13.50 1.54 5.96
N GLU A 306 14.80 1.24 5.91
CA GLU A 306 15.73 1.51 7.00
C GLU A 306 17.09 1.94 6.44
N GLY A 307 17.71 2.98 7.03
CA GLY A 307 19.06 3.41 6.66
C GLY A 307 19.24 3.77 5.18
N GLY A 308 18.20 4.27 4.50
CA GLY A 308 18.25 4.61 3.07
C GLY A 308 18.24 3.41 2.15
N ARG A 309 17.73 2.27 2.59
CA ARG A 309 17.58 1.05 1.76
C ARG A 309 16.41 0.19 2.18
N LEU A 310 15.96 -0.68 1.28
CA LEU A 310 15.15 -1.86 1.58
C LEU A 310 16.09 -3.07 1.62
N ARG A 311 15.91 -3.94 2.60
CA ARG A 311 16.72 -5.14 2.75
C ARG A 311 15.83 -6.36 2.94
N PHE A 312 15.62 -7.11 1.87
CA PHE A 312 14.81 -8.32 1.85
C PHE A 312 15.68 -9.54 2.12
N ARG A 313 15.46 -10.18 3.27
CA ARG A 313 16.09 -11.47 3.60
C ARG A 313 15.13 -12.58 3.19
N LEU A 314 15.56 -13.47 2.32
CA LEU A 314 14.74 -14.56 1.85
C LEU A 314 14.75 -15.73 2.84
N GLY A 315 13.57 -16.17 3.26
CA GLY A 315 13.40 -17.38 4.08
C GLY A 315 13.51 -18.67 3.22
N SER A 316 13.44 -19.82 3.86
CA SER A 316 13.67 -21.13 3.21
C SER A 316 12.79 -21.39 1.98
N THR A 317 11.49 -21.12 2.05
CA THR A 317 10.57 -21.29 0.91
C THR A 317 10.91 -20.36 -0.23
N SER A 318 11.26 -19.11 0.08
CA SER A 318 11.64 -18.09 -0.91
C SER A 318 12.99 -18.39 -1.54
N LEU A 319 13.93 -18.98 -0.79
CA LEU A 319 15.19 -19.48 -1.33
C LEU A 319 14.96 -20.60 -2.35
N GLN A 320 14.05 -21.53 -2.10
CA GLN A 320 13.68 -22.56 -3.08
C GLN A 320 13.11 -21.95 -4.36
N THR A 321 12.24 -20.94 -4.24
CA THR A 321 11.71 -20.23 -5.41
C THR A 321 12.81 -19.52 -6.18
N LEU A 322 13.74 -18.86 -5.48
CA LEU A 322 14.89 -18.20 -6.11
C LEU A 322 15.83 -19.23 -6.76
N GLN A 323 16.10 -20.36 -6.11
CA GLN A 323 16.92 -21.45 -6.69
C GLN A 323 16.31 -21.95 -8.01
N ARG A 324 14.99 -22.17 -8.04
CA ARG A 324 14.29 -22.57 -9.27
C ARG A 324 14.32 -21.48 -10.36
N LEU A 325 14.32 -20.21 -9.96
CA LEU A 325 14.49 -19.08 -10.89
C LEU A 325 15.91 -19.09 -11.49
N MET A 326 16.94 -19.31 -10.68
CA MET A 326 18.34 -19.44 -11.13
C MET A 326 18.52 -20.58 -12.14
N LEU A 327 17.85 -21.72 -11.90
CA LEU A 327 17.87 -22.90 -12.78
C LEU A 327 16.95 -22.75 -14.02
N GLY A 328 16.16 -21.70 -14.11
CA GLY A 328 15.16 -21.53 -15.19
C GLY A 328 13.95 -22.47 -15.08
N GLU A 329 13.71 -23.09 -13.93
CA GLU A 329 12.66 -24.08 -13.66
C GLU A 329 11.33 -23.48 -13.22
N THR A 330 11.17 -22.16 -13.29
CA THR A 330 9.96 -21.45 -12.90
C THR A 330 9.54 -20.45 -13.98
N PRO A 331 8.24 -20.15 -14.12
CA PRO A 331 7.77 -19.10 -15.00
C PRO A 331 8.14 -17.69 -14.51
N VAL A 332 8.58 -17.52 -13.27
CA VAL A 332 9.04 -16.24 -12.74
C VAL A 332 10.18 -15.70 -13.59
N ARG A 333 10.13 -14.40 -13.89
CA ARG A 333 11.15 -13.69 -14.69
C ARG A 333 11.64 -12.41 -14.02
N TYR A 334 10.83 -11.84 -13.12
CA TYR A 334 11.15 -10.62 -12.39
C TYR A 334 10.89 -10.80 -10.90
N LEU A 335 11.70 -10.13 -10.09
CA LEU A 335 11.39 -9.84 -8.71
C LEU A 335 10.70 -8.47 -8.68
N GLN A 336 9.47 -8.42 -8.18
CA GLN A 336 8.66 -7.19 -8.16
C GLN A 336 8.57 -6.64 -6.74
N LEU A 337 8.76 -5.34 -6.63
CA LEU A 337 8.52 -4.56 -5.42
C LEU A 337 7.13 -3.95 -5.52
N GLU A 338 6.35 -4.09 -4.46
CA GLU A 338 5.01 -3.54 -4.34
C GLU A 338 4.68 -3.18 -2.88
N PHE A 339 3.62 -2.39 -2.70
CA PHE A 339 3.05 -2.15 -1.37
C PHE A 339 1.95 -3.16 -1.05
N PRO A 340 1.71 -3.47 0.24
CA PRO A 340 0.50 -4.15 0.67
C PRO A 340 -0.75 -3.36 0.26
N THR A 341 -1.77 -4.04 -0.24
CA THR A 341 -3.00 -3.39 -0.75
C THR A 341 -3.93 -2.84 0.35
N ASP A 342 -3.69 -3.20 1.59
CA ASP A 342 -4.54 -2.90 2.76
C ASP A 342 -4.20 -1.55 3.43
N ASP A 343 -3.05 -0.96 3.12
CA ASP A 343 -2.57 0.23 3.84
C ASP A 343 -3.13 1.55 3.26
N ASN A 344 -3.43 1.59 1.97
CA ASN A 344 -3.98 2.74 1.23
C ASN A 344 -3.40 4.08 1.71
N ALA A 345 -2.07 4.20 1.63
CA ALA A 345 -1.34 5.32 2.22
C ALA A 345 -0.74 6.27 1.18
N LEU A 346 -0.90 6.01 -0.12
CA LEU A 346 -0.31 6.79 -1.23
C LEU A 346 1.20 7.09 -1.03
N SER A 347 1.88 6.27 -0.26
CA SER A 347 3.27 6.50 0.13
C SER A 347 4.21 6.33 -1.07
N PRO A 348 5.11 7.28 -1.36
CA PRO A 348 6.11 7.11 -2.39
C PRO A 348 7.42 6.54 -1.85
N LEU A 349 8.11 5.75 -2.67
CA LEU A 349 9.53 5.44 -2.50
C LEU A 349 10.28 5.76 -3.79
N LEU A 350 11.35 6.53 -3.66
CA LEU A 350 12.26 6.83 -4.77
C LEU A 350 13.46 5.89 -4.68
N LEU A 351 13.60 5.01 -5.68
CA LEU A 351 14.63 3.99 -5.72
C LEU A 351 15.71 4.37 -6.72
N TYR A 352 16.98 4.06 -6.39
CA TYR A 352 18.07 4.18 -7.34
C TYR A 352 18.00 3.06 -8.39
N ALA A 353 18.14 3.42 -9.65
CA ALA A 353 18.12 2.52 -10.80
C ALA A 353 19.34 2.71 -11.75
N GLY A 354 20.24 3.64 -11.39
CA GLY A 354 21.42 3.98 -12.19
C GLY A 354 22.56 2.96 -12.09
N PRO A 355 23.59 3.09 -12.90
CA PRO A 355 24.69 2.13 -12.97
C PRO A 355 25.53 2.09 -11.70
N THR A 356 25.61 3.20 -10.95
CA THR A 356 26.47 3.33 -9.76
C THR A 356 25.77 2.81 -8.50
N LEU A 357 24.47 3.06 -8.39
CA LEU A 357 23.64 2.61 -7.28
C LEU A 357 22.38 1.95 -7.87
N ARG A 358 22.26 0.65 -7.71
CA ARG A 358 21.12 -0.13 -8.17
C ARG A 358 20.79 -1.26 -7.23
N PRO A 359 19.58 -1.82 -7.29
CA PRO A 359 19.22 -3.03 -6.57
C PRO A 359 20.26 -4.14 -6.79
N THR A 360 20.68 -4.77 -5.71
CA THR A 360 21.72 -5.80 -5.76
C THR A 360 21.25 -7.03 -4.97
N LEU A 361 21.30 -8.18 -5.62
CA LEU A 361 21.04 -9.49 -5.02
C LEU A 361 22.36 -10.06 -4.50
N ILE A 362 22.42 -10.33 -3.23
CA ILE A 362 23.58 -10.91 -2.54
C ILE A 362 23.25 -12.35 -2.24
N LEU A 363 24.00 -13.26 -2.84
CA LEU A 363 23.81 -14.69 -2.74
C LEU A 363 24.96 -15.33 -1.98
N MET A 364 24.67 -16.26 -1.09
CA MET A 364 25.63 -17.21 -0.56
C MET A 364 25.41 -18.54 -1.26
N VAL A 365 26.37 -18.96 -2.07
CA VAL A 365 26.24 -20.14 -2.93
C VAL A 365 27.44 -21.08 -2.80
N THR A 366 27.21 -22.38 -2.97
CA THR A 366 28.28 -23.35 -3.26
C THR A 366 28.34 -23.54 -4.76
N PRO A 367 29.43 -23.16 -5.43
CA PRO A 367 29.60 -23.40 -6.86
C PRO A 367 29.47 -24.89 -7.20
N PRO A 368 29.03 -25.24 -8.43
CA PRO A 368 29.02 -26.64 -8.86
C PRO A 368 30.47 -27.18 -8.87
N SER A 369 30.64 -28.45 -8.52
CA SER A 369 31.94 -29.11 -8.68
C SER A 369 32.31 -29.14 -10.15
N PRO A 370 33.60 -28.91 -10.51
CA PRO A 370 34.07 -28.89 -11.87
C PRO A 370 33.91 -30.24 -12.60
#